data_05c18b6e93e38ce5945a4cc1343da2ac
#
_entry.id   05c18b6e93e38ce5945a4cc1343da2ac
#
_cell.length_a   1.000
_cell.length_b   1.000
_cell.length_c   1.000
_cell.angle_alpha   90.00
_cell.angle_beta   90.00
_cell.angle_gamma   90.00
#
_symmetry.space_group_name_H-M   'P 1'
#
loop_
_entity.id
_entity.type
_entity.pdbx_description
1 polymer ?
#
loop_
_entity_poly.entity_id
_entity_poly.type
_entity_poly.pdbx_seq_one_letter_code
_entity_poly.pdbx_strand_id
1 'polypeptide(L)'
;RSANGKLRCIGATTFSEFRNDFSKDKALSRRFAKVDVNEPSIEDSITILEGLKSKYEEYHGVKYSKGAIISAVELSKKYITDRFLPECAIDVIDEVGASKKILLASELKTKSEKNITIVSKDVEAIISKMAHIPQKSATKSDLTLLKLLEKNMQKRVFGQDKAITAIVQSIKRNKAGLGLDKKPI
;
A
#
# COMPACT_ATOMS: atom_id res chain seq x y z
N ARG A 1 16.20 37.77 2.72
CA ARG A 1 15.04 38.51 3.25
C ARG A 1 14.47 37.92 4.55
N SER A 2 14.70 36.64 4.85
CA SER A 2 14.29 36.02 6.13
C SER A 2 15.13 36.47 7.35
N ALA A 3 16.25 37.14 7.13
CA ALA A 3 17.08 37.68 8.22
C ALA A 3 16.41 38.81 9.05
N ASN A 4 15.40 39.47 8.50
CA ASN A 4 14.71 40.61 9.14
C ASN A 4 13.43 40.20 9.87
N GLY A 5 13.17 38.94 10.12
CA GLY A 5 11.98 38.46 10.87
C GLY A 5 10.62 38.70 10.21
N LYS A 6 10.60 39.24 8.98
CA LYS A 6 9.35 39.61 8.27
C LYS A 6 8.73 38.44 7.48
N LEU A 7 9.44 37.32 7.32
CA LEU A 7 8.95 36.16 6.58
C LEU A 7 8.99 34.91 7.45
N ARG A 8 7.85 34.26 7.57
CA ARG A 8 7.74 32.91 8.16
C ARG A 8 7.63 31.89 7.03
N CYS A 9 8.49 30.89 7.03
CA CYS A 9 8.52 29.84 6.02
C CYS A 9 8.39 28.47 6.69
N ILE A 10 7.57 27.61 6.08
CA ILE A 10 7.53 26.18 6.37
C ILE A 10 7.90 25.48 5.07
N GLY A 11 8.91 24.61 5.11
CA GLY A 11 9.34 23.81 3.98
C GLY A 11 9.20 22.32 4.31
N ALA A 12 8.88 21.52 3.31
CA ALA A 12 8.88 20.06 3.39
C ALA A 12 9.99 19.52 2.49
N THR A 13 10.68 18.48 2.96
CA THR A 13 11.75 17.80 2.23
C THR A 13 11.85 16.35 2.71
N THR A 14 12.57 15.51 2.00
CA THR A 14 12.87 14.14 2.41
C THR A 14 14.07 14.10 3.37
N PHE A 15 14.21 13.00 4.13
CA PHE A 15 15.37 12.82 5.01
C PHE A 15 16.69 12.80 4.24
N SER A 16 16.69 12.25 3.03
CA SER A 16 17.87 12.19 2.16
C SER A 16 18.27 13.57 1.65
N GLU A 17 17.34 14.35 1.14
CA GLU A 17 17.58 15.73 0.67
C GLU A 17 17.98 16.64 1.82
N PHE A 18 17.32 16.53 2.97
CA PHE A 18 17.70 17.29 4.15
C PHE A 18 19.16 17.02 4.53
N ARG A 19 19.59 15.75 4.52
CA ARG A 19 20.97 15.37 4.85
C ARG A 19 21.95 15.81 3.78
N ASN A 20 21.62 15.63 2.51
CA ASN A 20 22.54 15.82 1.40
C ASN A 20 22.70 17.29 1.00
N ASP A 21 21.65 18.08 1.11
CA ASP A 21 21.62 19.45 0.60
C ASP A 21 21.46 20.47 1.72
N PHE A 22 20.39 20.36 2.50
CA PHE A 22 20.04 21.36 3.50
C PHE A 22 21.02 21.43 4.67
N SER A 23 21.47 20.29 5.19
CA SER A 23 22.39 20.24 6.35
C SER A 23 23.78 20.80 6.04
N LYS A 24 24.19 20.83 4.76
CA LYS A 24 25.47 21.37 4.32
C LYS A 24 25.50 22.90 4.40
N ASP A 25 24.35 23.54 4.21
CA ASP A 25 24.25 24.99 4.35
C ASP A 25 24.02 25.37 5.81
N LYS A 26 25.12 25.68 6.51
CA LYS A 26 25.08 26.10 7.92
C LYS A 26 24.30 27.39 8.15
N ALA A 27 24.15 28.25 7.14
CA ALA A 27 23.40 29.50 7.28
C ALA A 27 21.91 29.27 7.24
N LEU A 28 21.44 28.34 6.44
CA LEU A 28 20.02 27.92 6.38
C LEU A 28 19.65 27.05 7.58
N SER A 29 20.47 26.06 7.91
CA SER A 29 20.16 25.10 8.98
C SER A 29 20.00 25.75 10.36
N ARG A 30 20.70 26.86 10.63
CA ARG A 30 20.55 27.63 11.86
C ARG A 30 19.27 28.46 11.96
N ARG A 31 18.57 28.66 10.85
CA ARG A 31 17.36 29.50 10.78
C ARG A 31 16.07 28.71 10.72
N PHE A 32 16.15 27.41 10.59
CA PHE A 32 15.02 26.50 10.52
C PHE A 32 15.08 25.48 11.64
N ALA A 33 13.98 25.26 12.32
CA ALA A 33 13.81 24.13 13.23
C ALA A 33 13.39 22.90 12.43
N LYS A 34 14.08 21.77 12.64
CA LYS A 34 13.72 20.48 12.04
C LYS A 34 12.55 19.87 12.82
N VAL A 35 11.53 19.46 12.08
CA VAL A 35 10.40 18.69 12.60
C VAL A 35 10.34 17.38 11.83
N ASP A 36 10.59 16.27 12.51
CA ASP A 36 10.54 14.94 11.90
C ASP A 36 9.07 14.49 11.83
N VAL A 37 8.64 14.10 10.62
CA VAL A 37 7.32 13.51 10.37
C VAL A 37 7.55 12.05 10.00
N ASN A 38 7.25 11.16 10.93
CA ASN A 38 7.40 9.72 10.75
C ASN A 38 6.15 9.10 10.09
N GLU A 39 6.33 7.91 9.52
CA GLU A 39 5.21 7.11 9.01
C GLU A 39 4.23 6.79 10.15
N PRO A 40 2.93 7.04 9.97
CA PRO A 40 1.92 6.73 10.98
C PRO A 40 1.72 5.21 11.14
N SER A 41 1.14 4.81 12.26
CA SER A 41 0.72 3.43 12.49
C SER A 41 -0.41 3.02 11.54
N ILE A 42 -0.71 1.71 11.49
CA ILE A 42 -1.84 1.19 10.71
C ILE A 42 -3.15 1.78 11.23
N GLU A 43 -3.33 1.83 12.56
CA GLU A 43 -4.52 2.37 13.22
C GLU A 43 -4.71 3.86 12.94
N ASP A 44 -3.63 4.64 13.03
CA ASP A 44 -3.65 6.07 12.70
C ASP A 44 -3.98 6.28 11.23
N SER A 45 -3.40 5.46 10.35
CA SER A 45 -3.66 5.53 8.91
C SER A 45 -5.12 5.21 8.56
N ILE A 46 -5.73 4.24 9.23
CA ILE A 46 -7.16 3.95 9.08
C ILE A 46 -7.99 5.17 9.51
N THR A 47 -7.65 5.79 10.63
CA THR A 47 -8.33 6.99 11.14
C THR A 47 -8.20 8.16 10.15
N ILE A 48 -7.01 8.36 9.58
CA ILE A 48 -6.77 9.38 8.54
C ILE A 48 -7.65 9.12 7.31
N LEU A 49 -7.69 7.88 6.81
CA LEU A 49 -8.50 7.51 5.66
C LEU A 49 -9.99 7.63 5.93
N GLU A 50 -10.46 7.28 7.13
CA GLU A 50 -11.86 7.49 7.52
C GLU A 50 -12.22 8.99 7.51
N GLY A 51 -11.33 9.87 7.92
CA GLY A 51 -11.49 11.32 7.84
C GLY A 51 -11.53 11.86 6.41
N LEU A 52 -10.81 11.23 5.49
CA LEU A 52 -10.77 11.62 4.07
C LEU A 52 -11.90 10.99 3.24
N LYS A 53 -12.48 9.91 3.72
CA LYS A 53 -13.47 9.06 3.04
C LYS A 53 -14.58 9.86 2.36
N SER A 54 -15.20 10.82 3.07
CA SER A 54 -16.32 11.59 2.56
C SER A 54 -15.95 12.41 1.30
N LYS A 55 -14.73 12.94 1.23
CA LYS A 55 -14.25 13.70 0.08
C LYS A 55 -14.08 12.81 -1.16
N TYR A 56 -13.52 11.60 -0.99
CA TYR A 56 -13.37 10.64 -2.08
C TYR A 56 -14.70 10.05 -2.51
N GLU A 57 -15.64 9.82 -1.58
CA GLU A 57 -17.01 9.39 -1.88
C GLU A 57 -17.74 10.40 -2.76
N GLU A 58 -17.62 11.69 -2.43
CA GLU A 58 -18.23 12.78 -3.20
C GLU A 58 -17.55 12.90 -4.58
N TYR A 59 -16.22 12.87 -4.63
CA TYR A 59 -15.46 13.03 -5.88
C TYR A 59 -15.73 11.91 -6.90
N HIS A 60 -15.79 10.65 -6.44
CA HIS A 60 -16.00 9.49 -7.31
C HIS A 60 -17.48 9.10 -7.47
N GLY A 61 -18.38 9.62 -6.62
CA GLY A 61 -19.80 9.24 -6.62
C GLY A 61 -20.05 7.81 -6.14
N VAL A 62 -19.24 7.33 -5.18
CA VAL A 62 -19.27 5.96 -4.63
C VAL A 62 -19.34 6.00 -3.10
N LYS A 63 -19.56 4.85 -2.46
CA LYS A 63 -19.45 4.69 -1.00
C LYS A 63 -18.36 3.68 -0.67
N TYR A 64 -17.58 3.95 0.37
CA TYR A 64 -16.57 3.00 0.87
C TYR A 64 -17.08 2.30 2.13
N SER A 65 -17.09 0.97 2.13
CA SER A 65 -17.36 0.22 3.36
C SER A 65 -16.18 0.36 4.34
N LYS A 66 -16.45 0.20 5.63
CA LYS A 66 -15.38 0.20 6.65
C LYS A 66 -14.32 -0.87 6.35
N GLY A 67 -14.75 -2.06 5.92
CA GLY A 67 -13.83 -3.13 5.51
C GLY A 67 -12.93 -2.75 4.33
N ALA A 68 -13.43 -1.96 3.36
CA ALA A 68 -12.62 -1.48 2.26
C ALA A 68 -11.49 -0.55 2.73
N ILE A 69 -11.76 0.36 3.64
CA ILE A 69 -10.74 1.28 4.22
C ILE A 69 -9.67 0.49 4.97
N ILE A 70 -10.07 -0.45 5.84
CA ILE A 70 -9.13 -1.31 6.57
C ILE A 70 -8.27 -2.11 5.60
N SER A 71 -8.90 -2.77 4.61
CA SER A 71 -8.16 -3.54 3.60
C SER A 71 -7.22 -2.68 2.77
N ALA A 72 -7.59 -1.42 2.46
CA ALA A 72 -6.71 -0.50 1.73
C ALA A 72 -5.42 -0.23 2.51
N VAL A 73 -5.50 0.01 3.82
CA VAL A 73 -4.32 0.28 4.65
C VAL A 73 -3.46 -0.98 4.85
N GLU A 74 -4.08 -2.09 5.27
CA GLU A 74 -3.35 -3.32 5.58
C GLU A 74 -2.66 -3.91 4.35
N LEU A 75 -3.38 -3.98 3.22
CA LEU A 75 -2.83 -4.55 2.00
C LEU A 75 -1.82 -3.62 1.33
N SER A 76 -2.01 -2.30 1.40
CA SER A 76 -1.00 -1.35 0.92
C SER A 76 0.30 -1.51 1.69
N LYS A 77 0.25 -1.55 3.01
CA LYS A 77 1.44 -1.77 3.85
C LYS A 77 2.14 -3.09 3.55
N LYS A 78 1.37 -4.13 3.21
CA LYS A 78 1.90 -5.48 2.93
C LYS A 78 2.52 -5.61 1.54
N TYR A 79 1.95 -4.98 0.54
CA TYR A 79 2.27 -5.26 -0.86
C TYR A 79 2.89 -4.07 -1.62
N ILE A 80 2.68 -2.83 -1.16
CA ILE A 80 3.27 -1.63 -1.75
C ILE A 80 4.45 -1.20 -0.87
N THR A 81 5.66 -1.64 -1.22
CA THR A 81 6.86 -1.46 -0.40
C THR A 81 7.70 -0.24 -0.77
N ASP A 82 7.41 0.38 -1.91
CA ASP A 82 8.10 1.55 -2.45
C ASP A 82 7.55 2.88 -1.94
N ARG A 83 6.43 2.85 -1.21
CA ARG A 83 5.75 4.02 -0.64
C ARG A 83 5.35 3.79 0.81
N PHE A 84 5.15 4.89 1.53
CA PHE A 84 4.80 4.87 2.95
C PHE A 84 3.32 5.14 3.19
N LEU A 85 2.81 4.69 4.34
CA LEU A 85 1.51 5.11 4.84
C LEU A 85 1.55 6.61 5.25
N PRO A 86 0.44 7.34 5.11
CA PRO A 86 -0.86 6.92 4.59
C PRO A 86 -0.97 7.03 3.06
N GLU A 87 0.02 7.57 2.37
CA GLU A 87 -0.01 7.93 0.95
C GLU A 87 -0.37 6.73 0.06
N CYS A 88 0.32 5.60 0.22
CA CYS A 88 0.04 4.41 -0.58
C CYS A 88 -1.41 3.89 -0.42
N ALA A 89 -2.00 4.03 0.76
CA ALA A 89 -3.39 3.64 1.00
C ALA A 89 -4.39 4.65 0.43
N ILE A 90 -4.05 5.94 0.43
CA ILE A 90 -4.82 7.02 -0.21
C ILE A 90 -4.87 6.78 -1.72
N ASP A 91 -3.74 6.48 -2.35
CA ASP A 91 -3.68 6.16 -3.78
C ASP A 91 -4.57 4.95 -4.14
N VAL A 92 -4.58 3.93 -3.27
CA VAL A 92 -5.43 2.76 -3.47
C VAL A 92 -6.91 3.11 -3.42
N ILE A 93 -7.39 3.89 -2.44
CA ILE A 93 -8.81 4.26 -2.38
C ILE A 93 -9.21 5.17 -3.56
N ASP A 94 -8.32 6.04 -4.01
CA ASP A 94 -8.55 6.89 -5.18
C ASP A 94 -8.68 6.05 -6.46
N GLU A 95 -7.75 5.13 -6.71
CA GLU A 95 -7.75 4.24 -7.88
C GLU A 95 -8.96 3.29 -7.88
N VAL A 96 -9.36 2.74 -6.72
CA VAL A 96 -10.56 1.91 -6.60
C VAL A 96 -11.81 2.73 -6.93
N GLY A 97 -11.90 3.97 -6.42
CA GLY A 97 -12.99 4.88 -6.71
C GLY A 97 -13.09 5.21 -8.20
N ALA A 98 -11.96 5.58 -8.82
CA ALA A 98 -11.87 5.87 -10.24
C ALA A 98 -12.25 4.66 -11.11
N SER A 99 -11.73 3.48 -10.78
CA SER A 99 -12.06 2.23 -11.49
C SER A 99 -13.55 1.92 -11.45
N LYS A 100 -14.20 2.09 -10.31
CA LYS A 100 -15.66 1.89 -10.17
C LYS A 100 -16.46 2.93 -10.94
N LYS A 101 -16.05 4.19 -10.94
CA LYS A 101 -16.68 5.25 -11.72
C LYS A 101 -16.64 4.95 -13.23
N ILE A 102 -15.51 4.46 -13.74
CA ILE A 102 -15.36 4.06 -15.15
C ILE A 102 -16.28 2.90 -15.50
N LEU A 103 -16.35 1.87 -14.65
CA LEU A 103 -17.24 0.74 -14.84
C LEU A 103 -18.71 1.19 -14.88
N LEU A 104 -19.13 2.09 -13.98
CA LEU A 104 -20.43 2.71 -14.01
C LEU A 104 -20.72 3.44 -15.30
N ALA A 105 -19.79 4.25 -15.77
CA ALA A 105 -19.95 5.00 -17.01
C ALA A 105 -20.10 4.07 -18.24
N SER A 106 -19.46 2.90 -18.21
CA SER A 106 -19.56 1.89 -19.27
C SER A 106 -20.88 1.08 -19.22
N GLU A 107 -21.45 0.90 -18.02
CA GLU A 107 -22.71 0.17 -17.80
C GLU A 107 -23.97 1.07 -17.92
N LEU A 108 -23.81 2.40 -17.93
CA LEU A 108 -24.89 3.40 -18.00
C LEU A 108 -25.64 3.48 -19.33
N LYS A 109 -25.62 2.40 -20.14
CA LYS A 109 -26.69 2.17 -21.13
C LYS A 109 -28.02 1.73 -20.49
N THR A 110 -28.05 1.45 -19.20
CA THR A 110 -29.27 1.09 -18.45
C THR A 110 -29.39 1.99 -17.21
N LYS A 111 -30.38 2.88 -17.25
CA LYS A 111 -30.81 3.81 -16.20
C LYS A 111 -30.91 3.12 -14.84
N SER A 112 -29.98 3.40 -13.93
CA SER A 112 -30.20 3.34 -12.47
C SER A 112 -29.03 4.02 -11.76
N GLU A 113 -29.29 5.11 -11.04
CA GLU A 113 -28.39 5.66 -10.02
C GLU A 113 -28.24 4.64 -8.88
N LYS A 114 -27.38 3.65 -9.04
CA LYS A 114 -27.06 2.73 -7.95
C LYS A 114 -25.91 3.36 -7.15
N ASN A 115 -26.19 3.68 -5.89
CA ASN A 115 -25.16 3.94 -4.90
C ASN A 115 -24.24 2.70 -4.82
N ILE A 116 -23.09 2.76 -5.50
CA ILE A 116 -22.16 1.65 -5.51
C ILE A 116 -21.32 1.72 -4.25
N THR A 117 -21.35 0.64 -3.49
CA THR A 117 -20.51 0.47 -2.31
C THR A 117 -19.28 -0.35 -2.67
N ILE A 118 -18.10 0.23 -2.46
CA ILE A 118 -16.80 -0.42 -2.58
C ILE A 118 -16.59 -1.32 -1.37
N VAL A 119 -16.25 -2.57 -1.63
CA VAL A 119 -15.98 -3.60 -0.61
C VAL A 119 -14.51 -4.04 -0.67
N SER A 120 -14.06 -4.79 0.35
CA SER A 120 -12.67 -5.27 0.44
C SER A 120 -12.18 -6.00 -0.82
N LYS A 121 -13.05 -6.77 -1.49
CA LYS A 121 -12.69 -7.46 -2.74
C LYS A 121 -12.32 -6.52 -3.89
N ASP A 122 -12.92 -5.35 -3.95
CA ASP A 122 -12.60 -4.35 -4.98
C ASP A 122 -11.21 -3.78 -4.74
N VAL A 123 -10.89 -3.52 -3.47
CA VAL A 123 -9.56 -3.06 -3.03
C VAL A 123 -8.50 -4.10 -3.35
N GLU A 124 -8.74 -5.37 -3.02
CA GLU A 124 -7.84 -6.48 -3.33
C GLU A 124 -7.55 -6.59 -4.83
N ALA A 125 -8.58 -6.40 -5.67
CA ALA A 125 -8.43 -6.43 -7.12
C ALA A 125 -7.50 -5.33 -7.65
N ILE A 126 -7.61 -4.12 -7.11
CA ILE A 126 -6.78 -2.99 -7.50
C ILE A 126 -5.35 -3.14 -6.97
N ILE A 127 -5.17 -3.52 -5.71
CA ILE A 127 -3.83 -3.75 -5.14
C ILE A 127 -3.10 -4.85 -5.91
N SER A 128 -3.81 -5.92 -6.30
CA SER A 128 -3.21 -6.98 -7.14
C SER A 128 -2.66 -6.44 -8.47
N LYS A 129 -3.35 -5.47 -9.07
CA LYS A 129 -2.88 -4.81 -10.29
C LYS A 129 -1.68 -3.89 -10.01
N MET A 130 -1.77 -3.05 -8.99
CA MET A 130 -0.72 -2.09 -8.63
C MET A 130 0.58 -2.77 -8.21
N ALA A 131 0.48 -3.84 -7.40
CA ALA A 131 1.63 -4.60 -6.93
C ALA A 131 2.06 -5.74 -7.87
N HIS A 132 1.43 -5.87 -9.06
CA HIS A 132 1.65 -6.95 -10.01
C HIS A 132 1.54 -8.37 -9.41
N ILE A 133 0.65 -8.55 -8.41
CA ILE A 133 0.44 -9.81 -7.71
C ILE A 133 -0.83 -10.48 -8.26
N PRO A 134 -0.82 -11.80 -8.53
CA PRO A 134 -2.04 -12.49 -8.93
C PRO A 134 -3.14 -12.38 -7.85
N GLN A 135 -4.35 -11.97 -8.22
CA GLN A 135 -5.50 -11.77 -7.30
C GLN A 135 -5.74 -12.94 -6.32
N LYS A 136 -5.50 -14.16 -6.77
CA LYS A 136 -5.64 -15.38 -5.94
C LYS A 136 -4.67 -15.44 -4.75
N SER A 137 -3.61 -14.66 -4.78
CA SER A 137 -2.59 -14.61 -3.72
C SER A 137 -2.89 -13.58 -2.64
N ALA A 138 -3.65 -12.54 -2.96
CA ALA A 138 -3.98 -11.46 -2.02
C ALA A 138 -5.05 -11.86 -0.99
N THR A 139 -5.95 -12.80 -1.35
CA THR A 139 -7.11 -13.19 -0.53
C THR A 139 -6.98 -14.49 0.24
N LYS A 140 -5.99 -15.33 -0.08
CA LYS A 140 -5.78 -16.62 0.60
C LYS A 140 -4.83 -16.47 1.77
N SER A 141 -5.18 -17.09 2.90
CA SER A 141 -4.26 -17.26 4.01
C SER A 141 -2.91 -17.80 3.52
N ASP A 142 -1.82 -17.15 3.88
CA ASP A 142 -0.44 -17.55 3.53
C ASP A 142 -0.18 -19.03 3.85
N LEU A 143 -0.83 -19.56 4.90
CA LEU A 143 -0.75 -20.99 5.28
C LEU A 143 -1.33 -21.92 4.22
N THR A 144 -2.44 -21.54 3.56
CA THR A 144 -3.06 -22.35 2.52
C THR A 144 -2.19 -22.34 1.26
N LEU A 145 -1.58 -21.20 0.93
CA LEU A 145 -0.65 -21.08 -0.19
C LEU A 145 0.59 -21.92 0.03
N LEU A 146 1.16 -21.91 1.25
CA LEU A 146 2.34 -22.71 1.60
C LEU A 146 2.07 -24.22 1.54
N LYS A 147 0.86 -24.67 1.88
CA LYS A 147 0.47 -26.09 1.74
C LYS A 147 0.41 -26.56 0.28
N LEU A 148 -0.02 -25.67 -0.62
CA LEU A 148 -0.19 -25.98 -2.04
C LEU A 148 1.06 -25.67 -2.88
N LEU A 149 2.05 -24.96 -2.32
CA LEU A 149 3.21 -24.45 -3.04
C LEU A 149 3.97 -25.57 -3.76
N GLU A 150 4.28 -26.66 -3.06
CA GLU A 150 5.03 -27.79 -3.60
C GLU A 150 4.32 -28.43 -4.81
N LYS A 151 3.03 -28.74 -4.67
CA LYS A 151 2.21 -29.28 -5.76
C LYS A 151 2.11 -28.34 -6.95
N ASN A 152 2.03 -27.03 -6.70
CA ASN A 152 1.94 -26.05 -7.77
C ASN A 152 3.27 -25.89 -8.52
N MET A 153 4.40 -26.00 -7.82
CA MET A 153 5.72 -25.95 -8.45
C MET A 153 5.98 -27.22 -9.29
N GLN A 154 5.65 -28.39 -8.77
CA GLN A 154 5.79 -29.68 -9.48
C GLN A 154 4.97 -29.75 -10.77
N LYS A 155 3.83 -29.05 -10.85
CA LYS A 155 3.03 -28.95 -12.07
C LYS A 155 3.67 -28.11 -13.18
N ARG A 156 4.62 -27.26 -12.83
CA ARG A 156 5.25 -26.31 -13.78
C ARG A 156 6.70 -26.64 -14.10
N VAL A 157 7.38 -27.31 -13.19
CA VAL A 157 8.79 -27.66 -13.30
C VAL A 157 8.91 -29.17 -13.18
N PHE A 158 9.34 -29.83 -14.24
CA PHE A 158 9.46 -31.29 -14.32
C PHE A 158 10.90 -31.72 -14.07
N GLY A 159 11.08 -32.86 -13.41
CA GLY A 159 12.40 -33.50 -13.21
C GLY A 159 13.29 -32.83 -12.17
N GLN A 160 12.79 -31.90 -11.37
CA GLN A 160 13.54 -31.14 -10.34
C GLN A 160 12.94 -31.32 -8.93
N ASP A 161 12.37 -32.46 -8.61
CA ASP A 161 11.65 -32.72 -7.37
C ASP A 161 12.47 -32.41 -6.11
N LYS A 162 13.75 -32.81 -6.09
CA LYS A 162 14.67 -32.54 -4.97
C LYS A 162 14.89 -31.04 -4.75
N ALA A 163 15.08 -30.30 -5.83
CA ALA A 163 15.27 -28.85 -5.77
C ALA A 163 13.99 -28.13 -5.30
N ILE A 164 12.83 -28.53 -5.82
CA ILE A 164 11.52 -28.00 -5.42
C ILE A 164 11.31 -28.24 -3.92
N THR A 165 11.52 -29.43 -3.42
CA THR A 165 11.37 -29.76 -1.99
C THR A 165 12.29 -28.88 -1.12
N ALA A 166 13.56 -28.72 -1.51
CA ALA A 166 14.52 -27.88 -0.78
C ALA A 166 14.07 -26.42 -0.71
N ILE A 167 13.64 -25.85 -1.85
CA ILE A 167 13.14 -24.46 -1.93
C ILE A 167 11.89 -24.29 -1.07
N VAL A 168 10.91 -25.19 -1.18
CA VAL A 168 9.67 -25.12 -0.42
C VAL A 168 9.92 -25.22 1.08
N GLN A 169 10.85 -26.08 1.51
CA GLN A 169 11.25 -26.17 2.93
C GLN A 169 11.91 -24.87 3.41
N SER A 170 12.77 -24.26 2.62
CA SER A 170 13.42 -22.98 2.95
C SER A 170 12.37 -21.87 3.11
N ILE A 171 11.44 -21.76 2.19
CA ILE A 171 10.33 -20.78 2.26
C ILE A 171 9.46 -21.03 3.51
N LYS A 172 9.10 -22.29 3.79
CA LYS A 172 8.29 -22.63 4.98
C LYS A 172 9.00 -22.27 6.28
N ARG A 173 10.32 -22.53 6.39
CA ARG A 173 11.14 -22.17 7.56
C ARG A 173 11.19 -20.64 7.76
N ASN A 174 11.43 -19.89 6.70
CA ASN A 174 11.47 -18.42 6.77
C ASN A 174 10.12 -17.87 7.22
N LYS A 175 9.00 -18.30 6.63
CA LYS A 175 7.65 -17.89 7.00
C LYS A 175 7.22 -18.32 8.41
N ALA A 176 7.83 -19.37 8.96
CA ALA A 176 7.64 -19.80 10.34
C ALA A 176 8.47 -18.99 11.37
N GLY A 177 9.20 -17.95 10.92
CA GLY A 177 10.06 -17.14 11.79
C GLY A 177 11.36 -17.85 12.21
N LEU A 178 11.70 -18.97 11.56
CA LEU A 178 12.93 -19.72 11.83
C LEU A 178 14.08 -19.33 10.89
N GLY A 179 13.87 -18.31 10.07
CA GLY A 179 14.90 -17.70 9.22
C GLY A 179 15.76 -16.69 9.99
N LEU A 180 16.98 -16.47 9.54
CA LEU A 180 17.83 -15.40 10.06
C LEU A 180 17.36 -14.07 9.45
N ASP A 181 17.01 -13.10 10.29
CA ASP A 181 16.40 -11.79 9.92
C ASP A 181 17.16 -10.95 8.87
N LYS A 182 18.37 -11.34 8.49
CA LYS A 182 19.21 -10.57 7.55
C LYS A 182 19.72 -11.39 6.35
N LYS A 183 19.22 -12.61 6.15
CA LYS A 183 19.61 -13.43 4.98
C LYS A 183 18.44 -13.59 4.02
N PRO A 184 18.66 -13.37 2.70
CA PRO A 184 17.67 -13.73 1.70
C PRO A 184 17.36 -15.22 1.75
N ILE A 185 16.18 -15.60 1.28
CA ILE A 185 15.72 -16.99 1.21
C ILE A 185 16.55 -17.78 0.20
#